data_1acb5a0b6cbc2495bb620805d141451c
#
_entry.id   1acb5a0b6cbc2495bb620805d141451c
#
_cell.length_a   1.000
_cell.length_b   1.000
_cell.length_c   1.000
_cell.angle_alpha   90.00
_cell.angle_beta   90.00
_cell.angle_gamma   90.00
#
_symmetry.space_group_name_H-M   'P 1'
#
loop_
_entity.id
_entity.type
_entity.pdbx_description
1 polymer ?
#
loop_
_entity_poly.entity_id
_entity_poly.type
_entity_poly.pdbx_seq_one_letter_code
_entity_poly.pdbx_strand_id
1 'polypeptide(L)'
;DALIYRLVFNLVENGIKYNRPGGAVRVTLRQEKQAAVLRVADTGPGIPADCRESIFQPFFRVDKSRSREMGGVGLGLALVREIAVLHGGSVTVESSSENGTTFAVTLPLAQPC
;
A
#
# COMPACT_ATOMS: atom_id res chain seq x y z
N ASP A 1 9.64 -7.62 -13.29
CA ASP A 1 9.16 -6.31 -13.76
C ASP A 1 9.58 -5.21 -12.78
N ALA A 2 10.28 -4.21 -13.30
CA ALA A 2 10.82 -3.12 -12.48
C ALA A 2 9.71 -2.29 -11.81
N LEU A 3 8.57 -2.14 -12.47
CA LEU A 3 7.45 -1.39 -11.88
C LEU A 3 6.82 -2.15 -10.72
N ILE A 4 6.67 -3.45 -10.86
CA ILE A 4 6.12 -4.26 -9.77
C ILE A 4 7.06 -4.24 -8.56
N TYR A 5 8.37 -4.31 -8.80
CA TYR A 5 9.36 -4.17 -7.73
C TYR A 5 9.17 -2.85 -6.98
N ARG A 6 9.01 -1.76 -7.71
CA ARG A 6 8.83 -0.44 -7.12
C ARG A 6 7.54 -0.34 -6.33
N LEU A 7 6.47 -0.97 -6.83
CA LEU A 7 5.20 -1.02 -6.12
C LEU A 7 5.36 -1.71 -4.77
N VAL A 8 5.98 -2.89 -4.77
CA VAL A 8 6.20 -3.66 -3.54
C VAL A 8 7.09 -2.87 -2.58
N PHE A 9 8.18 -2.29 -3.10
CA PHE A 9 9.10 -1.50 -2.30
C PHE A 9 8.38 -0.34 -1.61
N ASN A 10 7.54 0.39 -2.34
CA ASN A 10 6.84 1.53 -1.77
C ASN A 10 5.85 1.12 -0.69
N LEU A 11 5.15 0.00 -0.87
CA LEU A 11 4.23 -0.49 0.14
C LEU A 11 4.95 -0.94 1.41
N VAL A 12 6.07 -1.66 1.24
CA VAL A 12 6.86 -2.12 2.39
C VAL A 12 7.48 -0.93 3.11
N GLU A 13 8.05 0.01 2.36
CA GLU A 13 8.64 1.20 2.96
C GLU A 13 7.59 1.99 3.75
N ASN A 14 6.39 2.13 3.19
CA ASN A 14 5.30 2.80 3.88
C ASN A 14 4.93 2.09 5.18
N GLY A 15 4.88 0.76 5.15
CA GLY A 15 4.57 -0.03 6.35
C GLY A 15 5.63 0.08 7.42
N ILE A 16 6.89 0.26 7.03
CA ILE A 16 7.99 0.48 7.98
C ILE A 16 7.95 1.90 8.54
N LYS A 17 7.80 2.87 7.65
CA LYS A 17 7.90 4.28 7.98
C LYS A 17 6.83 4.74 8.97
N TYR A 18 5.61 4.26 8.82
CA TYR A 18 4.48 4.68 9.64
C TYR A 18 4.10 3.64 10.71
N ASN A 19 4.98 2.68 10.94
CA ASN A 19 4.76 1.67 11.96
C ASN A 19 5.20 2.20 13.34
N ARG A 20 4.75 1.50 14.38
CA ARG A 20 5.22 1.81 15.73
C ARG A 20 6.55 1.10 15.99
N PRO A 21 7.36 1.58 16.95
CA PRO A 21 8.62 0.90 17.30
C PRO A 21 8.37 -0.56 17.68
N GLY A 22 9.19 -1.44 17.15
CA GLY A 22 9.04 -2.88 17.40
C GLY A 22 7.95 -3.54 16.58
N GLY A 23 7.33 -2.81 15.67
CA GLY A 23 6.28 -3.36 14.82
C GLY A 23 6.81 -4.28 13.72
N ALA A 24 5.90 -4.80 12.92
CA ALA A 24 6.22 -5.73 11.85
C ALA A 24 5.51 -5.38 10.56
N VAL A 25 6.08 -5.82 9.44
CA VAL A 25 5.44 -5.74 8.13
C VAL A 25 5.45 -7.15 7.55
N ARG A 26 4.29 -7.61 7.10
CA ARG A 26 4.16 -8.93 6.49
C ARG A 26 3.72 -8.76 5.04
N VAL A 27 4.42 -9.45 4.14
CA VAL A 27 4.10 -9.45 2.72
C VAL A 27 3.66 -10.86 2.34
N THR A 28 2.49 -10.97 1.72
CA THR A 28 1.99 -12.26 1.23
C THR A 28 1.55 -12.10 -0.22
N LEU A 29 1.67 -13.18 -0.97
CA LEU A 29 1.25 -13.22 -2.37
C LEU A 29 0.46 -14.50 -2.58
N ARG A 30 -0.76 -14.37 -3.09
CA ARG A 30 -1.63 -15.51 -3.36
C ARG A 30 -2.28 -15.38 -4.72
N GLN A 31 -2.58 -16.51 -5.32
CA GLN A 31 -3.44 -16.55 -6.48
C GLN A 31 -4.87 -16.75 -5.98
N GLU A 32 -5.76 -15.83 -6.35
CA GLU A 32 -7.17 -15.91 -6.01
C GLU A 32 -7.98 -15.77 -7.29
N LYS A 33 -8.64 -16.84 -7.69
CA LYS A 33 -9.34 -16.90 -8.96
C LYS A 33 -8.34 -16.66 -10.10
N GLN A 34 -8.57 -15.66 -10.93
CA GLN A 34 -7.68 -15.34 -12.05
C GLN A 34 -6.83 -14.12 -11.79
N ALA A 35 -6.51 -13.87 -10.55
CA ALA A 35 -5.73 -12.70 -10.16
C ALA A 35 -4.65 -13.10 -9.17
N ALA A 36 -3.57 -12.33 -9.16
CA ALA A 36 -2.57 -12.39 -8.11
C ALA A 36 -2.91 -11.30 -7.11
N VAL A 37 -2.99 -11.65 -5.83
CA VAL A 37 -3.28 -10.69 -4.78
C VAL A 37 -2.09 -10.59 -3.86
N LEU A 38 -1.49 -9.42 -3.85
CA LEU A 38 -0.38 -9.08 -2.96
C LEU A 38 -0.94 -8.32 -1.78
N ARG A 39 -0.66 -8.80 -0.57
CA ARG A 39 -1.05 -8.10 0.64
C ARG A 39 0.18 -7.68 1.42
N VAL A 40 0.18 -6.42 1.85
CA VAL A 40 1.22 -5.88 2.71
C VAL A 40 0.53 -5.41 3.98
N ALA A 41 0.78 -6.12 5.07
CA ALA A 41 0.15 -5.84 6.36
C ALA A 41 1.19 -5.29 7.33
N ASP A 42 0.83 -4.24 8.05
CA ASP A 42 1.69 -3.67 9.07
C ASP A 42 0.97 -3.64 10.41
N THR A 43 1.73 -3.38 11.47
CA THR A 43 1.21 -3.30 12.84
C THR A 43 1.16 -1.85 13.33
N GLY A 44 1.06 -0.90 12.41
CA GLY A 44 1.00 0.52 12.74
C GLY A 44 -0.36 0.95 13.28
N PRO A 45 -0.55 2.25 13.43
CA PRO A 45 -1.76 2.79 14.10
C PRO A 45 -3.02 2.78 13.23
N GLY A 46 -2.91 2.39 11.97
CA GLY A 46 -4.07 2.36 11.09
C GLY A 46 -4.32 3.68 10.38
N ILE A 47 -5.35 3.70 9.56
CA ILE A 47 -5.72 4.84 8.73
C ILE A 47 -7.17 5.20 9.04
N PRO A 48 -7.46 6.48 9.33
CA PRO A 48 -8.85 6.88 9.55
C PRO A 48 -9.75 6.48 8.38
N ALA A 49 -10.96 6.05 8.67
CA ALA A 49 -11.86 5.52 7.65
C ALA A 49 -12.12 6.52 6.51
N ASP A 50 -12.23 7.79 6.84
CA ASP A 50 -12.49 8.84 5.85
C ASP A 50 -11.26 9.21 5.03
N CYS A 51 -10.09 8.67 5.35
CA CYS A 51 -8.87 8.93 4.60
C CYS A 51 -8.46 7.78 3.68
N ARG A 52 -9.13 6.63 3.76
CA ARG A 52 -8.67 5.42 3.05
C ARG A 52 -8.63 5.55 1.53
N GLU A 53 -9.51 6.34 0.96
CA GLU A 53 -9.46 6.63 -0.48
C GLU A 53 -8.44 7.70 -0.79
N SER A 54 -8.36 8.73 0.05
CA SER A 54 -7.55 9.91 -0.21
C SER A 54 -6.05 9.65 -0.11
N ILE A 55 -5.64 8.63 0.65
CA ILE A 55 -4.21 8.35 0.86
C ILE A 55 -3.47 8.00 -0.43
N PHE A 56 -4.20 7.62 -1.50
CA PHE A 56 -3.59 7.33 -2.79
C PHE A 56 -3.45 8.55 -3.68
N GLN A 57 -3.92 9.70 -3.22
CA GLN A 57 -3.76 10.94 -3.97
C GLN A 57 -2.37 11.51 -3.74
N PRO A 58 -1.74 12.10 -4.79
CA PRO A 58 -0.42 12.71 -4.62
C PRO A 58 -0.43 13.77 -3.53
N PHE A 59 0.62 13.78 -2.72
CA PHE A 59 0.84 14.76 -1.64
C PHE A 59 -0.16 14.70 -0.50
N PHE A 60 -1.05 13.71 -0.49
CA PHE A 60 -1.98 13.57 0.63
C PHE A 60 -1.22 13.12 1.88
N ARG A 61 -1.58 13.69 3.03
CA ARG A 61 -1.01 13.32 4.33
C ARG A 61 -2.12 13.30 5.36
N VAL A 62 -2.16 12.24 6.16
CA VAL A 62 -3.12 12.12 7.25
C VAL A 62 -2.80 13.14 8.34
N ASP A 63 -1.53 13.31 8.66
CA ASP A 63 -1.03 14.29 9.63
C ASP A 63 0.14 15.01 8.99
N LYS A 64 -0.07 16.26 8.60
CA LYS A 64 0.93 17.03 7.85
C LYS A 64 2.21 17.26 8.63
N SER A 65 2.12 17.59 9.91
CA SER A 65 3.33 17.86 10.68
C SER A 65 4.12 16.58 10.94
N ARG A 66 3.43 15.48 11.19
CA ARG A 66 4.07 14.21 11.41
C ARG A 66 4.72 13.66 10.14
N SER A 67 4.04 13.81 9.02
CA SER A 67 4.58 13.38 7.73
C SER A 67 5.85 14.12 7.38
N ARG A 68 5.91 15.40 7.72
CA ARG A 68 7.10 16.21 7.48
C ARG A 68 8.31 15.67 8.27
N GLU A 69 8.08 15.31 9.53
CA GLU A 69 9.12 14.74 10.37
C GLU A 69 9.67 13.44 9.80
N MET A 70 8.81 12.67 9.15
CA MET A 70 9.20 11.41 8.56
C MET A 70 9.80 11.55 7.16
N GLY A 71 9.84 12.77 6.64
CA GLY A 71 10.49 13.05 5.37
C GLY A 71 9.70 12.62 4.13
N GLY A 72 8.45 12.24 4.29
CA GLY A 72 7.64 11.83 3.16
C GLY A 72 7.03 13.01 2.42
N VAL A 73 6.87 12.89 1.11
CA VAL A 73 6.21 13.89 0.29
C VAL A 73 4.83 13.46 -0.21
N GLY A 74 4.39 12.25 0.19
CA GLY A 74 3.06 11.78 -0.14
C GLY A 74 2.90 11.23 -1.54
N LEU A 75 4.00 10.80 -2.17
CA LEU A 75 3.95 10.27 -3.54
C LEU A 75 4.01 8.75 -3.62
N GLY A 76 4.47 8.07 -2.56
CA GLY A 76 4.68 6.62 -2.59
C GLY A 76 3.42 5.82 -2.88
N LEU A 77 2.33 6.12 -2.18
CA LEU A 77 1.07 5.41 -2.38
C LEU A 77 0.39 5.79 -3.69
N ALA A 78 0.53 7.05 -4.13
CA ALA A 78 0.03 7.47 -5.43
C ALA A 78 0.73 6.68 -6.54
N LEU A 79 2.03 6.48 -6.43
CA LEU A 79 2.79 5.70 -7.39
C LEU A 79 2.34 4.23 -7.37
N VAL A 80 2.09 3.66 -6.20
CA VAL A 80 1.59 2.29 -6.07
C VAL A 80 0.29 2.13 -6.86
N ARG A 81 -0.64 3.07 -6.69
CA ARG A 81 -1.92 3.02 -7.40
C ARG A 81 -1.71 3.14 -8.91
N GLU A 82 -0.86 4.06 -9.33
CA GLU A 82 -0.54 4.26 -10.74
C GLU A 82 -0.01 2.96 -11.37
N ILE A 83 0.92 2.31 -10.72
CA ILE A 83 1.51 1.07 -11.22
C ILE A 83 0.46 -0.04 -11.29
N ALA A 84 -0.38 -0.17 -10.25
CA ALA A 84 -1.44 -1.17 -10.24
C ALA A 84 -2.40 -0.96 -11.41
N VAL A 85 -2.82 0.28 -11.65
CA VAL A 85 -3.71 0.61 -12.76
C VAL A 85 -3.07 0.32 -14.11
N LEU A 86 -1.78 0.64 -14.25
CA LEU A 86 -1.05 0.35 -15.49
C LEU A 86 -1.02 -1.14 -15.80
N HIS A 87 -1.07 -1.98 -14.78
CA HIS A 87 -1.09 -3.44 -14.96
C HIS A 87 -2.51 -4.00 -15.01
N GLY A 88 -3.52 -3.14 -15.11
CA GLY A 88 -4.91 -3.56 -15.19
C GLY A 88 -5.52 -3.98 -13.88
N GLY A 89 -4.88 -3.64 -12.77
CA GLY A 89 -5.32 -4.04 -11.44
C GLY A 89 -5.75 -2.86 -10.57
N SER A 90 -5.71 -3.08 -9.26
CA SER A 90 -6.14 -2.09 -8.30
C SER A 90 -5.39 -2.23 -6.99
N VAL A 91 -5.42 -1.18 -6.17
CA VAL A 91 -4.91 -1.22 -4.80
C VAL A 91 -5.98 -0.65 -3.88
N THR A 92 -6.17 -1.29 -2.73
CA THR A 92 -7.16 -0.86 -1.74
C THR A 92 -6.61 -1.05 -0.34
N VAL A 93 -7.23 -0.38 0.62
CA VAL A 93 -7.04 -0.68 2.04
C VAL A 93 -8.04 -1.78 2.37
N GLU A 94 -7.55 -3.01 2.48
CA GLU A 94 -8.41 -4.17 2.74
C GLU A 94 -8.94 -4.16 4.17
N SER A 95 -8.09 -3.79 5.11
CA SER A 95 -8.49 -3.64 6.50
C SER A 95 -7.58 -2.62 7.18
N SER A 96 -8.11 -1.94 8.17
CA SER A 96 -7.33 -1.01 8.97
C SER A 96 -7.99 -0.84 10.32
N SER A 97 -7.16 -0.83 11.37
CA SER A 97 -7.60 -0.63 12.74
C SER A 97 -6.43 -0.04 13.51
N GLU A 98 -6.65 0.22 14.80
CA GLU A 98 -5.56 0.69 15.66
C GLU A 98 -4.42 -0.33 15.80
N ASN A 99 -4.64 -1.57 15.35
CA ASN A 99 -3.64 -2.63 15.43
C ASN A 99 -2.88 -2.87 14.12
N GLY A 100 -3.22 -2.13 13.08
CA GLY A 100 -2.50 -2.25 11.82
C GLY A 100 -3.37 -2.03 10.60
N THR A 101 -2.71 -2.04 9.46
CA THR A 101 -3.35 -1.81 8.16
C THR A 101 -2.86 -2.87 7.17
N THR A 102 -3.77 -3.36 6.35
CA THR A 102 -3.44 -4.26 5.25
C THR A 102 -3.83 -3.61 3.93
N PHE A 103 -2.83 -3.42 3.07
CA PHE A 103 -3.06 -3.01 1.68
C PHE A 103 -3.16 -4.24 0.81
N ALA A 104 -4.12 -4.27 -0.10
CA ALA A 104 -4.27 -5.36 -1.05
C ALA A 104 -4.12 -4.82 -2.47
N VAL A 105 -3.21 -5.43 -3.23
CA VAL A 105 -3.01 -5.13 -4.63
C VAL A 105 -3.48 -6.33 -5.43
N THR A 106 -4.45 -6.11 -6.31
CA THR A 106 -4.99 -7.17 -7.16
C THR A 106 -4.51 -6.94 -8.57
N LEU A 107 -3.83 -7.93 -9.14
CA LEU A 107 -3.30 -7.84 -10.51
C LEU A 107 -3.85 -9.01 -11.32
N PRO A 108 -4.44 -8.76 -12.49
CA PRO A 108 -4.93 -9.87 -13.31
C PRO A 108 -3.76 -10.72 -13.77
N LEU A 109 -3.97 -12.03 -13.78
CA LEU A 109 -2.97 -12.94 -14.30
C LEU A 109 -2.91 -12.83 -15.81
N ALA A 110 -1.70 -13.05 -16.36
CA ALA A 110 -1.53 -13.04 -17.80
C ALA A 110 -2.39 -14.13 -18.44
N GLN A 111 -3.13 -13.77 -19.47
CA GLN A 111 -3.95 -14.72 -20.20
C GLN A 111 -3.09 -15.45 -21.20
N PRO A 112 -3.17 -16.79 -21.26
CA PRO A 112 -2.50 -17.49 -22.33
C PRO A 112 -3.14 -17.13 -23.65
N CYS A 113 -2.31 -16.84 -24.63
CA CYS A 113 -2.82 -16.48 -25.95
C CYS A 113 -3.09 -17.70 -26.81
#